data_0bbff3a00aad7f664d5ca23681b8e3b2
#
_entry.id   0bbff3a00aad7f664d5ca23681b8e3b2
#
_cell.length_a   1.000
_cell.length_b   1.000
_cell.length_c   1.000
_cell.angle_alpha   90.00
_cell.angle_beta   90.00
_cell.angle_gamma   90.00
#
_symmetry.space_group_name_H-M   'P 1'
#
loop_
_entity.id
_entity.type
_entity.pdbx_description
1 polymer ?
#
loop_
_entity_poly.entity_id
_entity_poly.type
_entity_poly.pdbx_seq_one_letter_code
_entity_poly.pdbx_strand_id
1 'polypeptide(L)'
;MKILVPLKRVVDYNVKVRPLADNTNVDLNNVKMSVNPFCEIALEEAVRIKEAGNAEEVIAVTVGKSDSQEQLRTALALGADRAILVETESLLEPLAIAKVISKVVEEENPDLIILGKQAIDGDNNQTGQMLGALLDYPQATNASEVILDDNNVTVTREIDGGLQTLKLNKPAIVTTDLRLNEPRYASLPNIMKAKKKELTVKNVNDLGIDVSPRTELLSVELPPSRDAGIIVESVDELVDKLKNEAKVIG
;
A
#
# COMPACT_ATOMS: atom_id res chain seq x y z
N MET A 1 18.18 -4.75 13.20
CA MET A 1 16.87 -5.22 12.65
C MET A 1 16.77 -4.82 11.19
N LYS A 2 16.20 -5.69 10.35
CA LYS A 2 15.95 -5.46 8.91
C LYS A 2 14.44 -5.23 8.68
N ILE A 3 14.09 -4.19 7.91
CA ILE A 3 12.70 -3.85 7.59
C ILE A 3 12.48 -4.00 6.08
N LEU A 4 11.44 -4.74 5.70
CA LEU A 4 10.97 -4.84 4.32
C LEU A 4 9.74 -3.96 4.12
N VAL A 5 9.75 -3.14 3.07
CA VAL A 5 8.66 -2.20 2.76
C VAL A 5 8.13 -2.47 1.35
N PRO A 6 7.03 -3.23 1.23
CA PRO A 6 6.32 -3.38 -0.03
C PRO A 6 5.67 -2.07 -0.47
N LEU A 7 5.95 -1.67 -1.72
CA LEU A 7 5.42 -0.45 -2.35
C LEU A 7 4.58 -0.81 -3.57
N LYS A 8 3.62 0.02 -3.92
CA LYS A 8 2.87 -0.10 -5.18
C LYS A 8 2.96 1.17 -6.00
N ARG A 9 3.21 1.02 -7.30
CA ARG A 9 3.05 2.08 -8.31
C ARG A 9 1.57 2.22 -8.64
N VAL A 10 1.04 3.43 -8.52
CA VAL A 10 -0.37 3.75 -8.78
C VAL A 10 -0.46 5.05 -9.58
N VAL A 11 -1.63 5.31 -10.17
CA VAL A 11 -1.93 6.62 -10.74
C VAL A 11 -1.91 7.66 -9.62
N ASP A 12 -1.25 8.82 -9.86
CA ASP A 12 -1.21 9.93 -8.89
C ASP A 12 -2.64 10.38 -8.54
N TYR A 13 -2.93 10.52 -7.26
CA TYR A 13 -4.28 10.83 -6.75
C TYR A 13 -4.85 12.17 -7.25
N ASN A 14 -4.02 13.07 -7.78
CA ASN A 14 -4.47 14.32 -8.40
C ASN A 14 -4.94 14.12 -9.85
N VAL A 15 -4.71 12.95 -10.45
CA VAL A 15 -5.09 12.68 -11.83
C VAL A 15 -6.56 12.23 -11.89
N LYS A 16 -7.34 12.88 -12.76
CA LYS A 16 -8.68 12.40 -13.06
C LYS A 16 -8.61 11.24 -14.05
N VAL A 17 -8.78 10.04 -13.53
CA VAL A 17 -8.76 8.79 -14.29
C VAL A 17 -9.95 8.72 -15.26
N ARG A 18 -9.76 8.14 -16.45
CA ARG A 18 -10.79 7.92 -17.47
C ARG A 18 -10.72 6.47 -17.97
N PRO A 19 -11.87 5.85 -18.30
CA PRO A 19 -11.85 4.58 -19.02
C PRO A 19 -11.36 4.77 -20.46
N LEU A 20 -10.83 3.69 -21.05
CA LEU A 20 -10.60 3.61 -22.49
C LEU A 20 -11.92 3.73 -23.25
N ALA A 21 -11.83 4.10 -24.53
CA ALA A 21 -13.02 4.28 -25.38
C ALA A 21 -13.87 3.01 -25.56
N ASP A 22 -13.24 1.84 -25.41
CA ASP A 22 -13.88 0.53 -25.47
C ASP A 22 -14.28 -0.04 -24.11
N ASN A 23 -14.09 0.73 -23.04
CA ASN A 23 -14.36 0.34 -21.65
C ASN A 23 -13.60 -0.92 -21.15
N THR A 24 -12.57 -1.36 -21.84
CA THR A 24 -11.82 -2.56 -21.44
C THR A 24 -10.88 -2.31 -20.27
N ASN A 25 -10.43 -1.08 -20.07
CA ASN A 25 -9.52 -0.72 -18.97
C ASN A 25 -9.52 0.80 -18.72
N VAL A 26 -8.71 1.22 -17.76
CA VAL A 26 -8.38 2.63 -17.50
C VAL A 26 -7.33 3.10 -18.49
N ASP A 27 -7.50 4.33 -19.03
CA ASP A 27 -6.50 4.96 -19.88
C ASP A 27 -5.31 5.46 -19.05
N LEU A 28 -4.18 4.81 -19.23
CA LEU A 28 -2.92 5.14 -18.55
C LEU A 28 -1.93 5.91 -19.46
N ASN A 29 -2.33 6.30 -20.67
CA ASN A 29 -1.46 7.03 -21.58
C ASN A 29 -1.16 8.44 -21.05
N ASN A 30 0.13 8.75 -20.91
CA ASN A 30 0.61 10.05 -20.41
C ASN A 30 0.07 10.44 -19.02
N VAL A 31 -0.25 9.48 -18.20
CA VAL A 31 -0.73 9.68 -16.83
C VAL A 31 0.45 9.69 -15.87
N LYS A 32 0.47 10.65 -14.96
CA LYS A 32 1.47 10.70 -13.89
C LYS A 32 1.25 9.52 -12.94
N MET A 33 2.30 8.75 -12.72
CA MET A 33 2.33 7.65 -11.75
C MET A 33 3.11 8.06 -10.50
N SER A 34 2.72 7.53 -9.34
CA SER A 34 3.36 7.82 -8.05
C SER A 34 3.48 6.56 -7.19
N VAL A 35 4.17 6.67 -6.07
CA VAL A 35 4.06 5.70 -4.99
C VAL A 35 2.67 5.81 -4.37
N ASN A 36 2.04 4.70 -4.04
CA ASN A 36 0.76 4.70 -3.34
C ASN A 36 0.88 5.44 -1.99
N PRO A 37 -0.03 6.39 -1.65
CA PRO A 37 0.07 7.20 -0.44
C PRO A 37 0.22 6.39 0.85
N PHE A 38 -0.50 5.28 1.01
CA PHE A 38 -0.34 4.41 2.18
C PHE A 38 1.04 3.73 2.23
N CYS A 39 1.65 3.48 1.08
CA CYS A 39 3.00 2.94 1.01
C CYS A 39 4.06 4.00 1.33
N GLU A 40 3.81 5.27 1.02
CA GLU A 40 4.68 6.39 1.44
C GLU A 40 4.73 6.51 2.96
N ILE A 41 3.57 6.35 3.65
CA ILE A 41 3.49 6.29 5.11
C ILE A 41 4.31 5.12 5.67
N ALA A 42 4.20 3.94 5.05
CA ALA A 42 4.95 2.75 5.46
C ALA A 42 6.45 2.95 5.32
N LEU A 43 6.89 3.55 4.22
CA LEU A 43 8.30 3.85 3.97
C LEU A 43 8.83 4.90 4.95
N GLU A 44 8.08 5.97 5.18
CA GLU A 44 8.45 7.01 6.14
C GLU A 44 8.63 6.41 7.55
N GLU A 45 7.73 5.53 7.98
CA GLU A 45 7.84 4.87 9.27
C GLU A 45 9.11 4.01 9.38
N ALA A 46 9.38 3.19 8.36
CA ALA A 46 10.59 2.37 8.32
C ALA A 46 11.87 3.22 8.37
N VAL A 47 11.89 4.35 7.68
CA VAL A 47 13.03 5.28 7.69
C VAL A 47 13.18 5.95 9.05
N ARG A 48 12.10 6.39 9.70
CA ARG A 48 12.12 6.95 11.06
C ARG A 48 12.64 5.94 12.09
N ILE A 49 12.19 4.70 12.00
CA ILE A 49 12.66 3.60 12.85
C ILE A 49 14.19 3.42 12.71
N LYS A 50 14.69 3.47 11.47
CA LYS A 50 16.12 3.37 11.20
C LYS A 50 16.89 4.58 11.74
N GLU A 51 16.41 5.79 11.51
CA GLU A 51 17.04 7.02 12.01
C GLU A 51 17.09 7.07 13.55
N ALA A 52 16.12 6.44 14.21
CA ALA A 52 16.13 6.26 15.67
C ALA A 52 17.11 5.17 16.15
N GLY A 53 17.84 4.50 15.24
CA GLY A 53 18.82 3.46 15.56
C GLY A 53 18.23 2.08 15.82
N ASN A 54 16.93 1.88 15.57
CA ASN A 54 16.22 0.61 15.82
C ASN A 54 16.25 -0.35 14.62
N ALA A 55 16.71 0.09 13.46
CA ALA A 55 16.91 -0.74 12.28
C ALA A 55 18.27 -0.48 11.63
N GLU A 56 18.84 -1.52 11.04
CA GLU A 56 20.10 -1.46 10.30
C GLU A 56 19.85 -1.23 8.81
N GLU A 57 18.82 -1.84 8.29
CA GLU A 57 18.54 -1.84 6.86
C GLU A 57 17.02 -1.69 6.58
N VAL A 58 16.69 -0.83 5.60
CA VAL A 58 15.36 -0.67 5.02
C VAL A 58 15.40 -1.07 3.55
N ILE A 59 14.64 -2.10 3.19
CA ILE A 59 14.55 -2.65 1.83
C ILE A 59 13.19 -2.30 1.24
N ALA A 60 13.18 -1.58 0.14
CA ALA A 60 11.95 -1.33 -0.62
C ALA A 60 11.74 -2.45 -1.64
N VAL A 61 10.52 -2.99 -1.74
CA VAL A 61 10.17 -3.98 -2.77
C VAL A 61 8.91 -3.58 -3.52
N THR A 62 8.89 -3.80 -4.83
CA THR A 62 7.68 -3.67 -5.65
C THR A 62 7.53 -4.85 -6.58
N VAL A 63 6.29 -5.17 -6.92
CA VAL A 63 5.93 -6.19 -7.91
C VAL A 63 5.20 -5.49 -9.05
N GLY A 64 5.71 -5.60 -10.28
CA GLY A 64 5.11 -4.91 -11.41
C GLY A 64 6.03 -4.85 -12.63
N LYS A 65 5.67 -4.02 -13.60
CA LYS A 65 6.45 -3.82 -14.82
C LYS A 65 7.76 -3.09 -14.56
N SER A 66 8.66 -3.12 -15.51
CA SER A 66 10.00 -2.49 -15.44
C SER A 66 9.96 -1.00 -15.08
N ASP A 67 8.92 -0.27 -15.48
CA ASP A 67 8.73 1.15 -15.17
C ASP A 67 8.45 1.42 -13.69
N SER A 68 8.09 0.39 -12.90
CA SER A 68 7.95 0.50 -11.43
C SER A 68 9.29 0.77 -10.72
N GLN A 69 10.43 0.67 -11.43
CA GLN A 69 11.72 1.12 -10.92
C GLN A 69 11.74 2.61 -10.54
N GLU A 70 10.92 3.45 -11.18
CA GLU A 70 10.82 4.87 -10.84
C GLU A 70 10.37 5.08 -9.39
N GLN A 71 9.37 4.31 -8.95
CA GLN A 71 8.87 4.38 -7.57
C GLN A 71 9.89 3.82 -6.57
N LEU A 72 10.65 2.79 -6.95
CA LEU A 72 11.76 2.31 -6.13
C LEU A 72 12.89 3.34 -6.04
N ARG A 73 13.22 4.06 -7.11
CA ARG A 73 14.18 5.17 -7.06
C ARG A 73 13.69 6.30 -6.15
N THR A 74 12.39 6.55 -6.12
CA THR A 74 11.79 7.48 -5.16
C THR A 74 11.98 6.98 -3.73
N ALA A 75 11.69 5.71 -3.45
CA ALA A 75 11.91 5.11 -2.13
C ALA A 75 13.38 5.19 -1.67
N LEU A 76 14.32 4.92 -2.58
CA LEU A 76 15.76 5.06 -2.31
C LEU A 76 16.17 6.50 -2.00
N ALA A 77 15.51 7.49 -2.63
CA ALA A 77 15.73 8.91 -2.35
C ALA A 77 15.15 9.36 -1.01
N LEU A 78 14.06 8.72 -0.57
CA LEU A 78 13.41 8.98 0.72
C LEU A 78 14.14 8.33 1.90
N GLY A 79 14.99 7.32 1.67
CA GLY A 79 15.82 6.78 2.74
C GLY A 79 16.01 5.26 2.74
N ALA A 80 15.32 4.50 1.89
CA ALA A 80 15.60 3.07 1.73
C ALA A 80 17.06 2.83 1.32
N ASP A 81 17.66 1.74 1.79
CA ASP A 81 19.06 1.41 1.53
C ASP A 81 19.25 0.78 0.16
N ARG A 82 18.43 -0.20 -0.15
CA ARG A 82 18.37 -0.88 -1.45
C ARG A 82 16.94 -1.21 -1.84
N ALA A 83 16.76 -1.64 -3.07
CA ALA A 83 15.45 -1.92 -3.60
C ALA A 83 15.42 -3.22 -4.41
N ILE A 84 14.25 -3.85 -4.46
CA ILE A 84 13.99 -5.08 -5.21
C ILE A 84 12.77 -4.85 -6.10
N LEU A 85 12.93 -5.03 -7.41
CA LEU A 85 11.82 -5.17 -8.35
C LEU A 85 11.59 -6.65 -8.62
N VAL A 86 10.39 -7.15 -8.37
CA VAL A 86 9.95 -8.41 -8.94
C VAL A 86 9.15 -8.09 -10.20
N GLU A 87 9.80 -8.29 -11.34
CA GLU A 87 9.27 -7.89 -12.65
C GLU A 87 8.22 -8.88 -13.15
N THR A 88 7.10 -8.34 -13.61
CA THR A 88 6.02 -9.08 -14.28
C THR A 88 5.25 -8.15 -15.21
N GLU A 89 4.85 -8.67 -16.38
CA GLU A 89 3.98 -7.94 -17.31
C GLU A 89 2.49 -8.08 -16.94
N SER A 90 2.15 -9.10 -16.15
CA SER A 90 0.76 -9.37 -15.75
C SER A 90 0.32 -8.46 -14.60
N LEU A 91 -0.94 -8.03 -14.63
CA LEU A 91 -1.59 -7.44 -13.47
C LEU A 91 -1.90 -8.56 -12.47
N LEU A 92 -1.26 -8.48 -11.29
CA LEU A 92 -1.42 -9.50 -10.26
C LEU A 92 -2.45 -9.08 -9.20
N GLU A 93 -3.25 -10.04 -8.76
CA GLU A 93 -4.22 -9.91 -7.68
C GLU A 93 -3.52 -9.90 -6.30
N PRO A 94 -4.20 -9.43 -5.23
CA PRO A 94 -3.61 -9.34 -3.89
C PRO A 94 -2.99 -10.64 -3.38
N LEU A 95 -3.62 -11.79 -3.61
CA LEU A 95 -3.06 -13.08 -3.19
C LEU A 95 -1.80 -13.44 -3.97
N ALA A 96 -1.77 -13.19 -5.27
CA ALA A 96 -0.57 -13.43 -6.08
C ALA A 96 0.58 -12.51 -5.63
N ILE A 97 0.29 -11.23 -5.37
CA ILE A 97 1.27 -10.29 -4.80
C ILE A 97 1.78 -10.78 -3.43
N ALA A 98 0.89 -11.25 -2.54
CA ALA A 98 1.29 -11.79 -1.24
C ALA A 98 2.21 -13.00 -1.38
N LYS A 99 1.93 -13.92 -2.31
CA LYS A 99 2.81 -15.07 -2.61
C LYS A 99 4.19 -14.62 -3.14
N VAL A 100 4.23 -13.61 -4.03
CA VAL A 100 5.50 -13.06 -4.54
C VAL A 100 6.30 -12.45 -3.38
N ILE A 101 5.67 -11.62 -2.55
CA ILE A 101 6.33 -10.97 -1.43
C ILE A 101 6.79 -12.03 -0.40
N SER A 102 6.03 -13.11 -0.17
CA SER A 102 6.48 -14.17 0.74
C SER A 102 7.80 -14.81 0.30
N LYS A 103 8.03 -14.97 -1.01
CA LYS A 103 9.33 -15.45 -1.52
C LYS A 103 10.48 -14.46 -1.29
N VAL A 104 10.21 -13.17 -1.42
CA VAL A 104 11.20 -12.15 -1.06
C VAL A 104 11.47 -12.17 0.45
N VAL A 105 10.46 -12.37 1.29
CA VAL A 105 10.61 -12.50 2.74
C VAL A 105 11.44 -13.73 3.12
N GLU A 106 11.23 -14.89 2.47
CA GLU A 106 12.03 -16.10 2.67
C GLU A 106 13.53 -15.87 2.38
N GLU A 107 13.86 -15.09 1.35
CA GLU A 107 15.25 -14.77 0.98
C GLU A 107 15.87 -13.70 1.87
N GLU A 108 15.11 -12.65 2.18
CA GLU A 108 15.61 -11.47 2.89
C GLU A 108 15.59 -11.63 4.40
N ASN A 109 14.71 -12.47 4.93
CA ASN A 109 14.50 -12.73 6.34
C ASN A 109 14.40 -11.45 7.19
N PRO A 110 13.42 -10.54 6.88
CA PRO A 110 13.23 -9.32 7.63
C PRO A 110 12.60 -9.58 9.01
N ASP A 111 12.95 -8.75 9.99
CA ASP A 111 12.33 -8.78 11.32
C ASP A 111 10.96 -8.10 11.34
N LEU A 112 10.75 -7.14 10.42
CA LEU A 112 9.52 -6.37 10.35
C LEU A 112 9.16 -6.09 8.89
N ILE A 113 7.90 -6.28 8.54
CA ILE A 113 7.34 -5.93 7.25
C ILE A 113 6.33 -4.82 7.48
N ILE A 114 6.56 -3.64 6.89
CA ILE A 114 5.64 -2.50 6.98
C ILE A 114 5.15 -2.16 5.58
N LEU A 115 3.84 -2.18 5.37
CA LEU A 115 3.24 -1.89 4.06
C LEU A 115 1.98 -1.05 4.20
N GLY A 116 1.60 -0.34 3.16
CA GLY A 116 0.33 0.38 3.12
C GLY A 116 -0.86 -0.56 3.31
N LYS A 117 -1.88 -0.16 4.08
CA LYS A 117 -3.06 -1.00 4.32
C LYS A 117 -3.80 -1.35 3.03
N GLN A 118 -3.81 -0.44 2.07
CA GLN A 118 -4.47 -0.59 0.78
C GLN A 118 -3.80 0.24 -0.30
N ALA A 119 -4.14 0.02 -1.56
CA ALA A 119 -3.73 0.84 -2.69
C ALA A 119 -4.93 1.60 -3.25
N ILE A 120 -4.75 2.88 -3.59
CA ILE A 120 -5.83 3.78 -4.02
C ILE A 120 -6.45 3.42 -5.38
N ASP A 121 -5.84 2.52 -6.12
CA ASP A 121 -6.32 2.04 -7.43
C ASP A 121 -7.28 0.84 -7.32
N GLY A 122 -7.01 -0.09 -6.41
CA GLY A 122 -7.81 -1.31 -6.26
C GLY A 122 -8.62 -1.38 -4.97
N ASP A 123 -8.21 -0.64 -3.96
CA ASP A 123 -8.88 -0.48 -2.64
C ASP A 123 -9.17 -1.80 -1.88
N ASN A 124 -8.45 -2.88 -2.22
CA ASN A 124 -8.77 -4.23 -1.73
C ASN A 124 -8.48 -4.44 -0.25
N ASN A 125 -7.45 -3.79 0.31
CA ASN A 125 -7.01 -3.98 1.70
C ASN A 125 -6.80 -5.47 2.09
N GLN A 126 -6.12 -6.24 1.26
CA GLN A 126 -5.99 -7.69 1.41
C GLN A 126 -4.55 -8.21 1.47
N THR A 127 -3.61 -7.56 0.76
CA THR A 127 -2.25 -8.09 0.57
C THR A 127 -1.51 -8.33 1.88
N GLY A 128 -1.56 -7.40 2.82
CA GLY A 128 -0.86 -7.51 4.11
C GLY A 128 -1.41 -8.68 4.95
N GLN A 129 -2.72 -8.81 5.03
CA GLN A 129 -3.38 -9.86 5.78
C GLN A 129 -3.11 -11.26 5.18
N MET A 130 -3.17 -11.37 3.84
CA MET A 130 -2.83 -12.60 3.13
C MET A 130 -1.36 -12.98 3.32
N LEU A 131 -0.47 -11.99 3.30
CA LEU A 131 0.96 -12.22 3.56
C LEU A 131 1.19 -12.74 4.98
N GLY A 132 0.51 -12.17 5.98
CA GLY A 132 0.57 -12.64 7.37
C GLY A 132 0.13 -14.09 7.51
N ALA A 133 -0.97 -14.45 6.84
CA ALA A 133 -1.47 -15.83 6.84
C ALA A 133 -0.52 -16.81 6.12
N LEU A 134 0.11 -16.39 5.00
CA LEU A 134 1.04 -17.24 4.26
C LEU A 134 2.34 -17.51 5.03
N LEU A 135 2.81 -16.55 5.82
CA LEU A 135 4.04 -16.63 6.59
C LEU A 135 3.84 -17.12 8.02
N ASP A 136 2.60 -17.25 8.47
CA ASP A 136 2.24 -17.49 9.89
C ASP A 136 2.85 -16.42 10.82
N TYR A 137 2.90 -15.18 10.36
CA TYR A 137 3.43 -14.06 11.14
C TYR A 137 2.30 -13.30 11.84
N PRO A 138 2.54 -12.87 13.11
CA PRO A 138 1.61 -11.96 13.77
C PRO A 138 1.49 -10.66 13.00
N GLN A 139 0.27 -10.10 12.98
CA GLN A 139 -0.04 -8.92 12.19
C GLN A 139 -0.88 -7.90 12.94
N ALA A 140 -0.64 -6.63 12.67
CA ALA A 140 -1.50 -5.52 13.07
C ALA A 140 -1.81 -4.65 11.84
N THR A 141 -3.11 -4.41 11.62
CA THR A 141 -3.59 -3.66 10.46
C THR A 141 -4.07 -2.27 10.84
N ASN A 142 -4.03 -1.31 9.89
CA ASN A 142 -4.49 0.07 10.07
C ASN A 142 -3.75 0.82 11.20
N ALA A 143 -2.42 0.66 11.27
CA ALA A 143 -1.60 1.27 12.31
C ALA A 143 -1.64 2.80 12.24
N SER A 144 -1.90 3.42 13.39
CA SER A 144 -1.79 4.86 13.62
C SER A 144 -0.64 5.21 14.59
N GLU A 145 -0.05 4.21 15.25
CA GLU A 145 1.16 4.35 16.06
C GLU A 145 1.94 3.04 16.07
N VAL A 146 3.27 3.12 16.01
CA VAL A 146 4.18 1.97 16.07
C VAL A 146 5.30 2.26 17.07
N ILE A 147 5.42 1.42 18.09
CA ILE A 147 6.47 1.51 19.11
C ILE A 147 7.24 0.19 19.11
N LEU A 148 8.57 0.28 19.06
CA LEU A 148 9.45 -0.88 19.06
C LEU A 148 10.08 -1.08 20.44
N ASP A 149 10.19 -2.34 20.85
CA ASP A 149 11.12 -2.79 21.87
C ASP A 149 12.03 -3.90 21.29
N ASP A 150 12.97 -4.44 22.07
CA ASP A 150 13.97 -5.37 21.57
C ASP A 150 13.37 -6.57 20.82
N ASN A 151 12.28 -7.15 21.33
CA ASN A 151 11.68 -8.39 20.80
C ASN A 151 10.28 -8.22 20.21
N ASN A 152 9.66 -7.06 20.44
CA ASN A 152 8.25 -6.85 20.11
C ASN A 152 8.02 -5.57 19.30
N VAL A 153 6.84 -5.52 18.69
CA VAL A 153 6.28 -4.33 18.08
C VAL A 153 4.92 -4.08 18.74
N THR A 154 4.77 -2.93 19.37
CA THR A 154 3.47 -2.48 19.91
C THR A 154 2.83 -1.54 18.89
N VAL A 155 1.64 -1.87 18.44
CA VAL A 155 0.91 -1.14 17.39
C VAL A 155 -0.43 -0.69 17.91
N THR A 156 -0.70 0.61 17.87
CA THR A 156 -2.04 1.18 18.04
C THR A 156 -2.68 1.28 16.66
N ARG A 157 -3.86 0.71 16.52
CA ARG A 157 -4.58 0.61 15.24
C ARG A 157 -5.97 1.23 15.32
N GLU A 158 -6.44 1.73 14.19
CA GLU A 158 -7.80 2.24 14.02
C GLU A 158 -8.79 1.07 13.83
N ILE A 159 -9.87 1.08 14.61
CA ILE A 159 -11.00 0.16 14.49
C ILE A 159 -12.30 0.96 14.55
N ASP A 160 -13.43 0.38 14.16
CA ASP A 160 -14.73 1.08 14.13
C ASP A 160 -15.16 1.64 15.50
N GLY A 161 -14.80 0.94 16.59
CA GLY A 161 -15.11 1.37 17.96
C GLY A 161 -14.08 2.32 18.60
N GLY A 162 -13.04 2.75 17.87
CA GLY A 162 -11.97 3.61 18.40
C GLY A 162 -10.56 3.09 18.12
N LEU A 163 -9.71 2.98 19.13
CA LEU A 163 -8.33 2.51 19.02
C LEU A 163 -8.15 1.17 19.75
N GLN A 164 -7.31 0.31 19.17
CA GLN A 164 -6.90 -0.95 19.78
C GLN A 164 -5.37 -1.06 19.74
N THR A 165 -4.75 -1.38 20.87
CA THR A 165 -3.30 -1.59 20.94
C THR A 165 -2.99 -3.09 21.00
N LEU A 166 -2.12 -3.54 20.10
CA LEU A 166 -1.65 -4.91 19.99
C LEU A 166 -0.14 -4.97 20.23
N LYS A 167 0.32 -6.00 20.92
CA LYS A 167 1.76 -6.31 21.06
C LYS A 167 2.07 -7.58 20.28
N LEU A 168 2.96 -7.46 19.30
CA LEU A 168 3.35 -8.53 18.38
C LEU A 168 4.79 -8.94 18.63
N ASN A 169 5.07 -10.25 18.61
CA ASN A 169 6.44 -10.75 18.57
C ASN A 169 7.00 -10.59 17.16
N LYS A 170 8.32 -10.32 17.04
CA LYS A 170 9.00 -10.33 15.73
C LYS A 170 9.33 -11.78 15.32
N PRO A 171 9.35 -12.13 14.02
CA PRO A 171 9.00 -11.25 12.90
C PRO A 171 7.50 -10.92 12.85
N ALA A 172 7.14 -9.72 12.36
CA ALA A 172 5.77 -9.24 12.36
C ALA A 172 5.42 -8.44 11.08
N ILE A 173 4.11 -8.32 10.82
CA ILE A 173 3.58 -7.52 9.71
C ILE A 173 2.72 -6.38 10.27
N VAL A 174 2.95 -5.18 9.76
CA VAL A 174 2.19 -3.97 10.10
C VAL A 174 1.66 -3.35 8.81
N THR A 175 0.35 -3.12 8.72
CA THR A 175 -0.21 -2.30 7.65
C THR A 175 -0.55 -0.89 8.16
N THR A 176 -0.19 0.14 7.39
CA THR A 176 -0.23 1.53 7.85
C THR A 176 -1.48 2.27 7.40
N ASP A 177 -2.05 3.06 8.30
CA ASP A 177 -3.05 4.08 8.01
C ASP A 177 -2.36 5.44 7.72
N LEU A 178 -3.07 6.36 7.08
CA LEU A 178 -2.57 7.72 6.78
C LEU A 178 -2.30 8.56 8.03
N ARG A 179 -2.85 8.18 9.18
CA ARG A 179 -2.67 8.88 10.47
C ARG A 179 -1.37 8.57 11.18
N LEU A 180 -0.62 7.55 10.72
CA LEU A 180 0.60 7.11 11.39
C LEU A 180 1.69 8.18 11.40
N ASN A 181 1.90 8.84 10.26
CA ASN A 181 2.92 9.87 10.11
C ASN A 181 2.63 10.79 8.92
N GLU A 182 3.47 11.79 8.73
CA GLU A 182 3.51 12.66 7.55
C GLU A 182 4.80 12.36 6.77
N PRO A 183 4.70 11.85 5.51
CA PRO A 183 5.86 11.53 4.70
C PRO A 183 6.71 12.76 4.35
N ARG A 184 8.02 12.59 4.39
CA ARG A 184 9.00 13.59 3.97
C ARG A 184 9.06 13.75 2.46
N TYR A 185 9.63 14.86 2.02
CA TYR A 185 10.01 15.07 0.62
C TYR A 185 11.47 14.70 0.38
N ALA A 186 11.75 14.09 -0.78
CA ALA A 186 13.10 13.79 -1.18
C ALA A 186 13.86 15.06 -1.55
N SER A 187 15.05 15.27 -0.99
CA SER A 187 15.93 16.37 -1.39
C SER A 187 16.66 16.07 -2.71
N LEU A 188 17.01 17.10 -3.46
CA LEU A 188 17.78 16.95 -4.70
C LEU A 188 19.07 16.12 -4.52
N PRO A 189 19.89 16.34 -3.48
CA PRO A 189 21.07 15.50 -3.22
C PRO A 189 20.71 14.03 -3.01
N ASN A 190 19.61 13.73 -2.32
CA ASN A 190 19.18 12.37 -2.10
C ASN A 190 18.67 11.69 -3.37
N ILE A 191 17.96 12.42 -4.23
CA ILE A 191 17.57 11.94 -5.58
C ILE A 191 18.79 11.56 -6.41
N MET A 192 19.84 12.38 -6.37
CA MET A 192 21.11 12.09 -7.09
C MET A 192 21.84 10.86 -6.51
N LYS A 193 21.86 10.71 -5.18
CA LYS A 193 22.43 9.53 -4.52
C LYS A 193 21.63 8.26 -4.82
N ALA A 194 20.31 8.35 -4.86
CA ALA A 194 19.41 7.22 -5.12
C ALA A 194 19.70 6.54 -6.48
N LYS A 195 20.15 7.29 -7.49
CA LYS A 195 20.54 6.72 -8.80
C LYS A 195 21.65 5.67 -8.72
N LYS A 196 22.51 5.75 -7.69
CA LYS A 196 23.65 4.86 -7.48
C LYS A 196 23.40 3.75 -6.46
N LYS A 197 22.29 3.84 -5.70
CA LYS A 197 21.91 2.79 -4.74
C LYS A 197 21.50 1.51 -5.47
N GLU A 198 21.73 0.40 -4.83
CA GLU A 198 21.40 -0.93 -5.34
C GLU A 198 19.92 -1.07 -5.63
N LEU A 199 19.61 -1.59 -6.81
CA LEU A 199 18.28 -1.99 -7.24
C LEU A 199 18.41 -3.32 -7.98
N THR A 200 17.98 -4.39 -7.34
CA THR A 200 17.97 -5.74 -7.88
C THR A 200 16.67 -6.00 -8.63
N VAL A 201 16.77 -6.59 -9.82
CA VAL A 201 15.60 -7.03 -10.60
C VAL A 201 15.53 -8.54 -10.59
N LYS A 202 14.39 -9.10 -10.24
CA LYS A 202 14.06 -10.53 -10.27
C LYS A 202 12.87 -10.72 -11.20
N ASN A 203 12.77 -11.88 -11.85
CA ASN A 203 11.59 -12.20 -12.66
C ASN A 203 10.61 -13.04 -11.82
N VAL A 204 9.31 -12.73 -11.90
CA VAL A 204 8.27 -13.49 -11.17
C VAL A 204 8.27 -14.97 -11.53
N ASN A 205 8.61 -15.32 -12.77
CA ASN A 205 8.65 -16.71 -13.25
C ASN A 205 9.75 -17.54 -12.59
N ASP A 206 10.81 -16.90 -12.09
CA ASP A 206 11.92 -17.59 -11.41
C ASP A 206 11.59 -18.00 -9.97
N LEU A 207 10.47 -17.50 -9.42
CA LEU A 207 10.07 -17.77 -8.05
C LEU A 207 9.34 -19.11 -7.87
N GLY A 208 8.95 -19.78 -8.94
CA GLY A 208 8.30 -21.11 -8.90
C GLY A 208 6.94 -21.14 -8.20
N ILE A 209 6.19 -20.02 -8.27
CA ILE A 209 4.88 -19.86 -7.64
C ILE A 209 3.78 -19.69 -8.68
N ASP A 210 2.57 -20.14 -8.37
CA ASP A 210 1.38 -19.88 -9.18
C ASP A 210 0.83 -18.47 -8.88
N VAL A 211 0.90 -17.61 -9.87
CA VAL A 211 0.36 -16.23 -9.87
C VAL A 211 -0.80 -16.06 -10.85
N SER A 212 -1.39 -17.15 -11.33
CA SER A 212 -2.50 -17.13 -12.29
C SER A 212 -3.66 -16.28 -11.77
N PRO A 213 -4.28 -15.47 -12.62
CA PRO A 213 -5.43 -14.65 -12.23
C PRO A 213 -6.64 -15.56 -11.91
N ARG A 214 -7.46 -15.13 -10.96
CA ARG A 214 -8.70 -15.80 -10.54
C ARG A 214 -9.95 -14.99 -10.86
N THR A 215 -9.74 -13.74 -11.26
CA THR A 215 -10.80 -12.82 -11.68
C THR A 215 -10.51 -12.30 -13.08
N GLU A 216 -11.53 -11.84 -13.75
CA GLU A 216 -11.46 -11.20 -15.05
C GLU A 216 -12.12 -9.83 -14.98
N LEU A 217 -11.42 -8.79 -15.46
CA LEU A 217 -11.99 -7.46 -15.59
C LEU A 217 -12.90 -7.41 -16.83
N LEU A 218 -14.20 -7.27 -16.60
CA LEU A 218 -15.19 -7.29 -17.68
C LEU A 218 -15.36 -5.91 -18.33
N SER A 219 -15.50 -4.86 -17.53
CA SER A 219 -15.62 -3.48 -18.02
C SER A 219 -15.24 -2.46 -16.97
N VAL A 220 -14.87 -1.26 -17.43
CA VAL A 220 -14.60 -0.08 -16.59
C VAL A 220 -15.45 1.08 -17.11
N GLU A 221 -16.26 1.66 -16.23
CA GLU A 221 -17.14 2.77 -16.55
C GLU A 221 -16.98 3.91 -15.52
N LEU A 222 -17.29 5.12 -15.97
CA LEU A 222 -17.40 6.23 -15.02
C LEU A 222 -18.61 6.01 -14.10
N PRO A 223 -18.53 6.40 -12.83
CA PRO A 223 -19.71 6.37 -11.96
C PRO A 223 -20.80 7.26 -12.55
N PRO A 224 -22.09 6.87 -12.39
CA PRO A 224 -23.22 7.68 -12.87
C PRO A 224 -23.18 9.07 -12.27
N SER A 225 -23.55 10.08 -13.06
CA SER A 225 -23.71 11.42 -12.55
C SER A 225 -24.82 11.46 -11.50
N ARG A 226 -24.53 12.12 -10.37
CA ARG A 226 -25.54 12.36 -9.36
C ARG A 226 -26.15 13.75 -9.58
N ASP A 227 -27.46 13.85 -9.45
CA ASP A 227 -28.14 15.13 -9.39
C ASP A 227 -27.79 15.87 -8.09
N ALA A 228 -27.95 17.20 -8.12
CA ALA A 228 -27.78 18.00 -6.92
C ALA A 228 -28.76 17.56 -5.83
N GLY A 229 -28.30 17.52 -4.59
CA GLY A 229 -29.17 17.23 -3.47
C GLY A 229 -30.21 18.34 -3.25
N ILE A 230 -31.23 18.04 -2.47
CA ILE A 230 -32.26 19.00 -2.04
C ILE A 230 -31.82 19.63 -0.73
N ILE A 231 -31.81 20.95 -0.65
CA ILE A 231 -31.61 21.68 0.61
C ILE A 231 -32.94 21.72 1.34
N VAL A 232 -32.97 21.17 2.55
CA VAL A 232 -34.16 21.16 3.40
C VAL A 232 -34.12 22.31 4.40
N GLU A 233 -35.28 22.80 4.83
CA GLU A 233 -35.39 23.97 5.70
C GLU A 233 -35.41 23.61 7.20
N SER A 234 -35.65 22.33 7.54
CA SER A 234 -35.74 21.87 8.95
C SER A 234 -35.23 20.45 9.12
N VAL A 235 -34.88 20.10 10.36
CA VAL A 235 -34.53 18.71 10.74
C VAL A 235 -35.71 17.75 10.54
N ASP A 236 -36.93 18.19 10.84
CA ASP A 236 -38.13 17.37 10.66
C ASP A 236 -38.35 17.02 9.18
N GLU A 237 -38.17 17.99 8.29
CA GLU A 237 -38.22 17.74 6.84
C GLU A 237 -37.14 16.78 6.39
N LEU A 238 -35.89 16.91 6.93
CA LEU A 238 -34.80 15.98 6.61
C LEU A 238 -35.15 14.55 7.03
N VAL A 239 -35.66 14.39 8.26
CA VAL A 239 -36.04 13.06 8.77
C VAL A 239 -37.20 12.48 7.96
N ASP A 240 -38.19 13.27 7.58
CA ASP A 240 -39.30 12.82 6.75
C ASP A 240 -38.82 12.33 5.37
N LYS A 241 -37.96 13.12 4.71
CA LYS A 241 -37.40 12.72 3.42
C LYS A 241 -36.49 11.48 3.49
N LEU A 242 -35.66 11.36 4.52
CA LEU A 242 -34.81 10.20 4.72
C LEU A 242 -35.64 8.94 5.02
N LYS A 243 -36.77 9.08 5.73
CA LYS A 243 -37.65 7.97 6.08
C LYS A 243 -38.56 7.56 4.93
N ASN A 244 -39.28 8.52 4.34
CA ASN A 244 -40.41 8.26 3.44
C ASN A 244 -39.98 8.28 1.96
N GLU A 245 -39.04 9.13 1.54
CA GLU A 245 -38.57 9.23 0.16
C GLU A 245 -37.33 8.36 -0.07
N ALA A 246 -36.23 8.58 0.66
CA ALA A 246 -34.99 7.86 0.49
C ALA A 246 -34.98 6.45 1.12
N LYS A 247 -35.85 6.21 2.12
CA LYS A 247 -36.01 4.93 2.85
C LYS A 247 -34.71 4.37 3.42
N VAL A 248 -33.85 5.25 3.93
CA VAL A 248 -32.55 4.90 4.51
C VAL A 248 -32.54 4.85 6.04
N ILE A 249 -33.63 5.33 6.68
CA ILE A 249 -33.88 5.21 8.12
C ILE A 249 -35.25 4.63 8.35
N GLY A 250 -35.40 3.84 9.44
CA GLY A 250 -36.66 3.20 9.86
C GLY A 250 -37.53 4.09 10.72
#